data_1c3381cfd7d69634df952e85ed84023e
#
_entry.id   1c3381cfd7d69634df952e85ed84023e
#
_cell.length_a   1.000
_cell.length_b   1.000
_cell.length_c   1.000
_cell.angle_alpha   90.00
_cell.angle_beta   90.00
_cell.angle_gamma   90.00
#
_symmetry.space_group_name_H-M   'P 1'
#
loop_
_entity.id
_entity.type
_entity.pdbx_description
1 polymer ?
#
loop_
_entity_poly.entity_id
_entity_poly.type
_entity_poly.pdbx_seq_one_letter_code
_entity_poly.pdbx_strand_id
1 'polypeptide(L)'
;MMRLAFALALLTGCGASAQTVARHTLATTATALREADEALAPRYAAAAVDALEASSSAQEYASAMSAWNAAEDAERAALSSLLASEALVDAWERNGASWLAAAPCLALAAVRLVDALRAVGVQSAPVDEAATVLRSLGGSCDTR
;
A
#
# COMPACT_ATOMS: atom_id res chain seq x y z
N MET A 1 -18.56 -7.84 9.41
CA MET A 1 -18.27 -9.28 9.46
C MET A 1 -18.59 -10.06 8.18
N MET A 2 -19.53 -9.62 7.32
CA MET A 2 -19.94 -10.36 6.12
C MET A 2 -18.95 -10.29 4.94
N ARG A 3 -18.04 -9.29 4.90
CA ARG A 3 -17.07 -9.09 3.80
C ARG A 3 -15.79 -9.94 3.94
N LEU A 4 -15.38 -10.28 5.16
CA LEU A 4 -14.23 -11.18 5.41
C LEU A 4 -14.53 -12.63 4.97
N ALA A 5 -15.79 -13.07 5.07
CA ALA A 5 -16.21 -14.38 4.59
C ALA A 5 -16.12 -14.52 3.07
N PHE A 6 -16.24 -13.40 2.33
CA PHE A 6 -16.18 -13.40 0.88
C PHE A 6 -14.74 -13.58 0.36
N ALA A 7 -13.74 -12.99 1.05
CA ALA A 7 -12.32 -13.16 0.69
C ALA A 7 -11.84 -14.60 0.94
N LEU A 8 -12.27 -15.22 2.05
CA LEU A 8 -11.96 -16.65 2.32
C LEU A 8 -12.72 -17.60 1.37
N ALA A 9 -13.95 -17.27 0.98
CA ALA A 9 -14.71 -18.08 0.02
C ALA A 9 -14.08 -18.10 -1.38
N LEU A 10 -13.37 -17.04 -1.80
CA LEU A 10 -12.61 -17.01 -3.05
C LEU A 10 -11.38 -17.93 -3.02
N LEU A 11 -10.82 -18.22 -1.85
CA LEU A 11 -9.69 -19.14 -1.68
C LEU A 11 -10.13 -20.63 -1.70
N THR A 12 -11.41 -20.91 -1.44
CA THR A 12 -11.96 -22.27 -1.38
C THR A 12 -12.97 -22.59 -2.48
N GLY A 13 -13.40 -21.59 -3.26
CA GLY A 13 -14.37 -21.74 -4.35
C GLY A 13 -13.76 -22.37 -5.59
N CYS A 14 -14.32 -23.48 -6.01
CA CYS A 14 -13.98 -24.21 -7.23
C CYS A 14 -13.79 -23.27 -8.44
N GLY A 15 -12.57 -23.15 -8.96
CA GLY A 15 -12.32 -22.74 -10.35
C GLY A 15 -11.50 -21.47 -10.58
N ALA A 16 -11.29 -20.57 -9.61
CA ALA A 16 -10.36 -19.45 -9.82
C ALA A 16 -8.92 -19.95 -9.71
N SER A 17 -8.11 -19.78 -10.76
CA SER A 17 -6.68 -20.11 -10.66
C SER A 17 -6.01 -19.21 -9.61
N ALA A 18 -4.96 -19.71 -8.97
CA ALA A 18 -4.18 -18.91 -8.02
C ALA A 18 -3.66 -17.59 -8.65
N GLN A 19 -3.45 -17.58 -9.96
CA GLN A 19 -3.11 -16.39 -10.76
C GLN A 19 -4.24 -15.37 -10.79
N THR A 20 -5.48 -15.80 -10.98
CA THR A 20 -6.65 -14.91 -10.96
C THR A 20 -6.79 -14.23 -9.61
N VAL A 21 -6.58 -14.97 -8.51
CA VAL A 21 -6.60 -14.42 -7.16
C VAL A 21 -5.46 -13.40 -6.97
N ALA A 22 -4.25 -13.73 -7.43
CA ALA A 22 -3.11 -12.82 -7.36
C ALA A 22 -3.38 -11.51 -8.11
N ARG A 23 -3.82 -11.59 -9.37
CA ARG A 23 -4.14 -10.40 -10.18
C ARG A 23 -5.25 -9.57 -9.56
N HIS A 24 -6.28 -10.20 -9.03
CA HIS A 24 -7.37 -9.49 -8.35
C HIS A 24 -6.87 -8.76 -7.09
N THR A 25 -6.03 -9.42 -6.28
CA THR A 25 -5.44 -8.82 -5.09
C THR A 25 -4.57 -7.62 -5.45
N LEU A 26 -3.72 -7.72 -6.47
CA LEU A 26 -2.88 -6.62 -6.93
C LEU A 26 -3.72 -5.46 -7.50
N ALA A 27 -4.73 -5.75 -8.31
CA ALA A 27 -5.63 -4.72 -8.85
C ALA A 27 -6.39 -3.97 -7.73
N THR A 28 -6.86 -4.68 -6.71
CA THR A 28 -7.51 -4.07 -5.54
C THR A 28 -6.53 -3.20 -4.77
N THR A 29 -5.31 -3.68 -4.57
CA THR A 29 -4.24 -2.91 -3.91
C THR A 29 -3.87 -1.66 -4.71
N ALA A 30 -3.74 -1.77 -6.04
CA ALA A 30 -3.47 -0.62 -6.92
C ALA A 30 -4.57 0.45 -6.82
N THR A 31 -5.83 0.04 -6.79
CA THR A 31 -6.97 0.95 -6.60
C THR A 31 -6.90 1.65 -5.24
N ALA A 32 -6.61 0.92 -4.18
CA ALA A 32 -6.49 1.48 -2.83
C ALA A 32 -5.33 2.49 -2.72
N LEU A 33 -4.19 2.21 -3.35
CA LEU A 33 -3.04 3.13 -3.38
C LEU A 33 -3.36 4.41 -4.16
N ARG A 34 -4.05 4.30 -5.30
CA ARG A 34 -4.50 5.48 -6.06
C ARG A 34 -5.47 6.35 -5.24
N GLU A 35 -6.42 5.74 -4.53
CA GLU A 35 -7.34 6.50 -3.66
C GLU A 35 -6.60 7.16 -2.49
N ALA A 36 -5.52 6.55 -1.99
CA ALA A 36 -4.66 7.16 -0.97
C ALA A 36 -3.92 8.38 -1.53
N ASP A 37 -3.35 8.31 -2.73
CA ASP A 37 -2.70 9.42 -3.43
C ASP A 37 -3.68 10.58 -3.65
N GLU A 38 -4.87 10.29 -4.19
CA GLU A 38 -5.93 11.29 -4.40
C GLU A 38 -6.35 11.99 -3.09
N ALA A 39 -6.26 11.31 -1.94
CA ALA A 39 -6.56 11.88 -0.64
C ALA A 39 -5.37 12.62 -0.02
N LEU A 40 -4.14 12.15 -0.24
CA LEU A 40 -2.91 12.69 0.33
C LEU A 40 -2.45 13.96 -0.38
N ALA A 41 -2.41 13.95 -1.71
CA ALA A 41 -1.81 15.01 -2.51
C ALA A 41 -2.37 16.42 -2.22
N PRO A 42 -3.70 16.66 -2.17
CA PRO A 42 -4.22 17.99 -1.88
C PRO A 42 -3.93 18.45 -0.45
N ARG A 43 -3.89 17.51 0.51
CA ARG A 43 -3.59 17.81 1.91
C ARG A 43 -2.11 18.10 2.12
N TYR A 44 -1.25 17.36 1.43
CA TYR A 44 0.20 17.62 1.42
C TYR A 44 0.47 19.03 0.88
N ALA A 45 -0.14 19.41 -0.24
CA ALA A 45 0.02 20.73 -0.82
C ALA A 45 -0.45 21.85 0.14
N ALA A 46 -1.60 21.67 0.79
CA ALA A 46 -2.09 22.63 1.78
C ALA A 46 -1.14 22.76 2.99
N ALA A 47 -0.69 21.61 3.54
CA ALA A 47 0.25 21.60 4.66
C ALA A 47 1.59 22.24 4.31
N ALA A 48 2.06 22.09 3.06
CA ALA A 48 3.28 22.72 2.59
C ALA A 48 3.16 24.26 2.53
N VAL A 49 2.01 24.77 2.09
CA VAL A 49 1.72 26.23 2.10
C VAL A 49 1.66 26.75 3.55
N ASP A 50 0.88 26.09 4.41
CA ASP A 50 0.76 26.47 5.81
C ASP A 50 2.11 26.45 6.54
N ALA A 51 2.92 25.41 6.29
CA ALA A 51 4.26 25.27 6.85
C ALA A 51 5.20 26.40 6.35
N LEU A 52 5.11 26.75 5.06
CA LEU A 52 5.93 27.83 4.47
C LEU A 52 5.58 29.18 5.07
N GLU A 53 4.29 29.47 5.27
CA GLU A 53 3.83 30.72 5.87
C GLU A 53 4.18 30.84 7.35
N ALA A 54 4.16 29.72 8.08
CA ALA A 54 4.43 29.68 9.52
C ALA A 54 5.92 29.59 9.88
N SER A 55 6.78 29.17 8.96
CA SER A 55 8.19 28.92 9.25
C SER A 55 9.07 30.16 8.99
N SER A 56 9.96 30.44 9.92
CA SER A 56 10.97 31.51 9.78
C SER A 56 12.32 30.99 9.25
N SER A 57 12.48 29.68 9.18
CA SER A 57 13.70 29.01 8.72
C SER A 57 13.41 27.71 7.96
N ALA A 58 14.39 27.30 7.13
CA ALA A 58 14.30 26.02 6.43
C ALA A 58 14.20 24.81 7.37
N GLN A 59 14.80 24.91 8.56
CA GLN A 59 14.74 23.84 9.55
C GLN A 59 13.35 23.71 10.18
N GLU A 60 12.68 24.82 10.46
CA GLU A 60 11.30 24.82 10.95
C GLU A 60 10.34 24.26 9.90
N TYR A 61 10.48 24.67 8.65
CA TYR A 61 9.72 24.10 7.53
C TYR A 61 9.93 22.59 7.41
N ALA A 62 11.17 22.12 7.40
CA ALA A 62 11.48 20.69 7.31
C ALA A 62 10.90 19.90 8.49
N SER A 63 10.91 20.46 9.68
CA SER A 63 10.31 19.86 10.86
C SER A 63 8.79 19.77 10.75
N ALA A 64 8.13 20.84 10.31
CA ALA A 64 6.67 20.87 10.09
C ALA A 64 6.22 19.87 9.02
N MET A 65 7.04 19.67 7.97
CA MET A 65 6.74 18.76 6.88
C MET A 65 7.16 17.31 7.11
N SER A 66 7.84 16.98 8.21
CA SER A 66 8.47 15.66 8.41
C SER A 66 7.47 14.49 8.33
N ALA A 67 6.30 14.61 8.95
CA ALA A 67 5.26 13.57 8.92
C ALA A 67 4.64 13.42 7.52
N TRP A 68 4.47 14.52 6.80
CA TRP A 68 3.93 14.53 5.44
C TRP A 68 4.91 13.89 4.46
N ASN A 69 6.20 14.22 4.57
CA ASN A 69 7.26 13.59 3.76
C ASN A 69 7.34 12.08 4.03
N ALA A 70 7.18 11.66 5.29
CA ALA A 70 7.14 10.25 5.64
C ALA A 70 5.92 9.53 5.03
N ALA A 71 4.77 10.20 4.90
CA ALA A 71 3.59 9.64 4.25
C ALA A 71 3.81 9.46 2.73
N GLU A 72 4.40 10.46 2.06
CA GLU A 72 4.76 10.39 0.65
C GLU A 72 5.80 9.29 0.37
N ASP A 73 6.81 9.16 1.23
CA ASP A 73 7.84 8.12 1.10
C ASP A 73 7.25 6.71 1.31
N ALA A 74 6.31 6.56 2.26
CA ALA A 74 5.61 5.31 2.49
C ALA A 74 4.72 4.91 1.30
N GLU A 75 4.06 5.87 0.68
CA GLU A 75 3.25 5.67 -0.53
C GLU A 75 4.13 5.24 -1.70
N ARG A 76 5.24 5.92 -1.95
CA ARG A 76 6.21 5.57 -2.99
C ARG A 76 6.78 4.17 -2.79
N ALA A 77 7.06 3.78 -1.53
CA ALA A 77 7.50 2.43 -1.19
C ALA A 77 6.42 1.37 -1.46
N ALA A 78 5.15 1.68 -1.18
CA ALA A 78 4.03 0.80 -1.45
C ALA A 78 3.81 0.60 -2.96
N LEU A 79 3.88 1.67 -3.77
CA LEU A 79 3.82 1.60 -5.23
C LEU A 79 4.97 0.78 -5.82
N SER A 80 6.20 0.99 -5.34
CA SER A 80 7.37 0.21 -5.77
C SER A 80 7.20 -1.29 -5.46
N SER A 81 6.68 -1.62 -4.27
CA SER A 81 6.41 -3.01 -3.88
C SER A 81 5.28 -3.63 -4.69
N LEU A 82 4.27 -2.86 -5.08
CA LEU A 82 3.19 -3.29 -5.97
C LEU A 82 3.75 -3.65 -7.36
N LEU A 83 4.53 -2.77 -7.96
CA LEU A 83 5.15 -3.00 -9.28
C LEU A 83 6.06 -4.22 -9.28
N ALA A 84 6.85 -4.43 -8.21
CA ALA A 84 7.66 -5.62 -8.04
C ALA A 84 6.80 -6.90 -7.95
N SER A 85 5.65 -6.82 -7.28
CA SER A 85 4.70 -7.94 -7.17
C SER A 85 4.03 -8.27 -8.50
N GLU A 86 3.66 -7.26 -9.29
CA GLU A 86 3.10 -7.44 -10.64
C GLU A 86 4.12 -8.12 -11.56
N ALA A 87 5.39 -7.68 -11.54
CA ALA A 87 6.46 -8.29 -12.32
C ALA A 87 6.67 -9.77 -11.96
N LEU A 88 6.48 -10.16 -10.69
CA LEU A 88 6.57 -11.55 -10.26
C LEU A 88 5.35 -12.38 -10.67
N VAL A 89 4.14 -11.80 -10.71
CA VAL A 89 2.97 -12.50 -11.27
C VAL A 89 3.17 -12.78 -12.75
N ASP A 90 3.69 -11.83 -13.50
CA ASP A 90 4.00 -12.00 -14.92
C ASP A 90 5.14 -13.03 -15.15
N ALA A 91 6.14 -13.05 -14.27
CA ALA A 91 7.20 -14.06 -14.29
C ALA A 91 6.67 -15.45 -13.93
N TRP A 92 5.74 -15.54 -12.99
CA TRP A 92 5.10 -16.79 -12.61
C TRP A 92 4.33 -17.42 -13.77
N GLU A 93 3.60 -16.63 -14.54
CA GLU A 93 2.89 -17.10 -15.74
C GLU A 93 3.85 -17.68 -16.79
N ARG A 94 5.07 -17.13 -16.88
CA ARG A 94 6.08 -17.59 -17.84
C ARG A 94 6.98 -18.71 -17.32
N ASN A 95 7.35 -18.70 -16.04
CA ASN A 95 8.44 -19.49 -15.48
C ASN A 95 8.07 -20.32 -14.25
N GLY A 96 6.81 -20.24 -13.76
CA GLY A 96 6.39 -20.91 -12.52
C GLY A 96 6.93 -20.28 -11.23
N ALA A 97 7.53 -19.06 -11.30
CA ALA A 97 8.00 -18.34 -10.11
C ALA A 97 6.82 -17.96 -9.18
N SER A 98 7.01 -18.06 -7.86
CA SER A 98 5.92 -17.75 -6.92
C SER A 98 5.85 -16.25 -6.60
N TRP A 99 4.75 -15.59 -6.95
CA TRP A 99 4.49 -14.21 -6.53
C TRP A 99 4.33 -14.06 -5.00
N LEU A 100 4.01 -15.17 -4.30
CA LEU A 100 3.90 -15.19 -2.84
C LEU A 100 5.21 -14.80 -2.14
N ALA A 101 6.35 -14.86 -2.84
CA ALA A 101 7.61 -14.33 -2.31
C ALA A 101 7.62 -12.81 -2.12
N ALA A 102 6.84 -12.05 -2.93
CA ALA A 102 6.74 -10.60 -2.83
C ALA A 102 5.55 -10.13 -1.97
N ALA A 103 4.53 -10.94 -1.80
CA ALA A 103 3.32 -10.57 -1.06
C ALA A 103 3.62 -10.04 0.37
N PRO A 104 4.55 -10.63 1.17
CA PRO A 104 4.89 -10.11 2.48
C PRO A 104 5.49 -8.70 2.45
N CYS A 105 6.30 -8.38 1.44
CA CYS A 105 6.90 -7.06 1.30
C CYS A 105 5.85 -6.01 0.91
N LEU A 106 4.94 -6.34 0.02
CA LEU A 106 3.79 -5.49 -0.30
C LEU A 106 2.89 -5.28 0.92
N ALA A 107 2.63 -6.33 1.71
CA ALA A 107 1.87 -6.23 2.96
C ALA A 107 2.53 -5.27 3.96
N LEU A 108 3.84 -5.39 4.15
CA LEU A 108 4.60 -4.51 5.04
C LEU A 108 4.57 -3.06 4.57
N ALA A 109 4.73 -2.82 3.26
CA ALA A 109 4.67 -1.49 2.68
C ALA A 109 3.27 -0.86 2.84
N ALA A 110 2.20 -1.62 2.61
CA ALA A 110 0.83 -1.17 2.82
C ALA A 110 0.54 -0.82 4.29
N VAL A 111 1.05 -1.61 5.25
CA VAL A 111 0.92 -1.30 6.69
C VAL A 111 1.64 0.01 7.04
N ARG A 112 2.86 0.20 6.56
CA ARG A 112 3.62 1.44 6.79
C ARG A 112 2.92 2.65 6.20
N LEU A 113 2.30 2.51 5.03
CA LEU A 113 1.48 3.57 4.43
C LEU A 113 0.28 3.91 5.31
N VAL A 114 -0.46 2.90 5.80
CA VAL A 114 -1.59 3.12 6.73
C VAL A 114 -1.16 3.92 7.96
N ASP A 115 -0.05 3.53 8.58
CA ASP A 115 0.44 4.20 9.78
C ASP A 115 0.89 5.65 9.48
N ALA A 116 1.55 5.86 8.35
CA ALA A 116 1.99 7.18 7.91
C ALA A 116 0.81 8.11 7.55
N LEU A 117 -0.20 7.59 6.84
CA LEU A 117 -1.43 8.34 6.53
C LEU A 117 -2.16 8.76 7.81
N ARG A 118 -2.27 7.87 8.80
CA ARG A 118 -2.88 8.17 10.09
C ARG A 118 -2.13 9.27 10.84
N ALA A 119 -0.79 9.27 10.77
CA ALA A 119 0.03 10.30 11.42
C ALA A 119 -0.24 11.71 10.89
N VAL A 120 -0.66 11.84 9.63
CA VAL A 120 -1.06 13.11 9.00
C VAL A 120 -2.59 13.32 8.96
N GLY A 121 -3.36 12.50 9.68
CA GLY A 121 -4.82 12.62 9.78
C GLY A 121 -5.59 12.21 8.52
N VAL A 122 -4.95 11.50 7.59
CA VAL A 122 -5.59 10.91 6.41
C VAL A 122 -6.07 9.50 6.76
N GLN A 123 -7.34 9.21 6.52
CA GLN A 123 -7.91 7.87 6.67
C GLN A 123 -8.22 7.30 5.29
N SER A 124 -7.74 6.09 5.03
CA SER A 124 -8.04 5.36 3.80
C SER A 124 -8.48 3.94 4.14
N ALA A 125 -9.79 3.74 4.22
CA ALA A 125 -10.36 2.42 4.45
C ALA A 125 -9.93 1.38 3.38
N PRO A 126 -9.81 1.73 2.09
CA PRO A 126 -9.31 0.81 1.07
C PRO A 126 -7.89 0.31 1.33
N VAL A 127 -6.98 1.19 1.80
CA VAL A 127 -5.59 0.80 2.13
C VAL A 127 -5.56 -0.10 3.37
N ASP A 128 -6.36 0.19 4.39
CA ASP A 128 -6.51 -0.66 5.58
C ASP A 128 -7.02 -2.07 5.21
N GLU A 129 -8.01 -2.15 4.31
CA GLU A 129 -8.55 -3.42 3.83
C GLU A 129 -7.51 -4.18 3.00
N ALA A 130 -6.82 -3.52 2.07
CA ALA A 130 -5.74 -4.11 1.26
C ALA A 130 -4.60 -4.63 2.15
N ALA A 131 -4.14 -3.86 3.12
CA ALA A 131 -3.11 -4.27 4.07
C ALA A 131 -3.54 -5.50 4.91
N THR A 132 -4.82 -5.60 5.24
CA THR A 132 -5.37 -6.75 5.98
C THR A 132 -5.40 -8.01 5.12
N VAL A 133 -5.86 -7.90 3.88
CA VAL A 133 -5.87 -9.02 2.91
C VAL A 133 -4.45 -9.52 2.65
N LEU A 134 -3.51 -8.60 2.36
CA LEU A 134 -2.11 -8.96 2.09
C LEU A 134 -1.45 -9.65 3.29
N ARG A 135 -1.70 -9.19 4.53
CA ARG A 135 -1.22 -9.87 5.76
C ARG A 135 -1.73 -11.29 5.89
N SER A 136 -2.96 -11.57 5.45
CA SER A 136 -3.54 -12.91 5.53
C SER A 136 -2.85 -13.93 4.62
N LEU A 137 -2.08 -13.47 3.62
CA LEU A 137 -1.30 -14.34 2.74
C LEU A 137 -0.06 -14.93 3.44
N GLY A 138 0.31 -14.39 4.60
CA GLY A 138 1.41 -14.87 5.42
C GLY A 138 2.80 -14.60 4.83
N GLY A 139 3.84 -15.02 5.58
CA GLY A 139 5.23 -14.87 5.17
C GLY A 139 5.94 -13.69 5.84
N SER A 140 7.23 -13.57 5.59
CA SER A 140 8.08 -12.46 6.05
C SER A 140 8.72 -11.75 4.87
N CYS A 141 8.82 -10.43 4.92
CA CYS A 141 9.59 -9.65 3.96
C CYS A 141 11.07 -9.72 4.32
N ASP A 142 11.85 -10.43 3.53
CA ASP A 142 13.30 -10.49 3.67
C ASP A 142 13.91 -9.37 2.79
N THR A 143 14.16 -8.22 3.42
CA THR A 143 14.86 -7.10 2.76
C THR A 143 16.36 -7.34 2.83
N ARG A 144 16.89 -8.13 1.89
CA ARG A 144 18.33 -8.21 1.67
C ARG A 144 18.82 -7.08 0.79
#